data_b6569bdc9bdd1616d852f7148f1f472a
#
_entry.id   b6569bdc9bdd1616d852f7148f1f472a
#
_cell.length_a   1.000
_cell.length_b   1.000
_cell.length_c   1.000
_cell.angle_alpha   90.00
_cell.angle_beta   90.00
_cell.angle_gamma   90.00
#
_symmetry.space_group_name_H-M   'P 1'
#
loop_
_entity.id
_entity.type
_entity.pdbx_description
1 polymer ?
#
loop_
_entity_poly.entity_id
_entity_poly.type
_entity_poly.pdbx_seq_one_letter_code
_entity_poly.pdbx_strand_id
1 'polypeptide(L)'
;MAIKMTAAESLLPLNQILAGDCIEVMNALPAGSVDLIFADPPYNLQLKGELLRPDNSLVDAVNDHWDQFSSFAAYDAFTKAWLAAAKRLLKPNGAIWVIGSYHNVFRLGAELQNQGYWLLNDVVWRKSNPMPNFKGKRLTNA
;
A
#
# COMPACT_ATOMS: atom_id res chain seq x y z
N MET A 1 -32.31 3.91 -15.73
CA MET A 1 -32.41 2.58 -15.06
C MET A 1 -31.76 2.72 -13.70
N ALA A 2 -32.51 2.75 -12.61
CA ALA A 2 -31.95 2.89 -11.26
C ALA A 2 -31.37 1.55 -10.83
N ILE A 3 -30.09 1.51 -10.55
CA ILE A 3 -29.43 0.32 -9.98
C ILE A 3 -29.93 0.19 -8.55
N LYS A 4 -30.64 -0.89 -8.23
CA LYS A 4 -31.06 -1.20 -6.87
C LYS A 4 -29.80 -1.58 -6.07
N MET A 5 -29.43 -0.75 -5.11
CA MET A 5 -28.36 -1.08 -4.14
C MET A 5 -28.79 -2.29 -3.30
N THR A 6 -27.87 -3.19 -3.04
CA THR A 6 -28.06 -4.31 -2.10
C THR A 6 -28.04 -3.78 -0.64
N ALA A 7 -28.58 -4.55 0.29
CA ALA A 7 -28.56 -4.18 1.71
C ALA A 7 -27.13 -3.97 2.26
N ALA A 8 -26.14 -4.68 1.72
CA ALA A 8 -24.73 -4.52 2.07
C ALA A 8 -24.15 -3.19 1.53
N GLU A 9 -24.53 -2.77 0.34
CA GLU A 9 -24.12 -1.49 -0.25
C GLU A 9 -24.71 -0.29 0.47
N SER A 10 -25.87 -0.42 1.10
CA SER A 10 -26.47 0.66 1.91
C SER A 10 -25.75 0.93 3.23
N LEU A 11 -24.84 0.04 3.66
CA LEU A 11 -24.02 0.18 4.87
C LEU A 11 -22.62 0.73 4.57
N LEU A 12 -22.27 0.94 3.29
CA LEU A 12 -20.97 1.48 2.91
C LEU A 12 -20.94 3.01 3.06
N PRO A 13 -19.88 3.56 3.68
CA PRO A 13 -19.67 5.01 3.79
C PRO A 13 -19.21 5.58 2.45
N LEU A 14 -20.10 5.64 1.47
CA LEU A 14 -19.78 6.10 0.12
C LEU A 14 -19.36 7.58 0.11
N ASN A 15 -18.34 7.91 -0.69
CA ASN A 15 -17.82 9.27 -0.87
C ASN A 15 -17.32 9.93 0.44
N GLN A 16 -16.76 9.12 1.34
CA GLN A 16 -16.26 9.58 2.63
C GLN A 16 -14.80 9.22 2.80
N ILE A 17 -14.07 10.03 3.59
CA ILE A 17 -12.74 9.71 4.08
C ILE A 17 -12.89 9.11 5.48
N LEU A 18 -12.40 7.89 5.65
CA LEU A 18 -12.38 7.21 6.95
C LEU A 18 -10.97 7.32 7.54
N ALA A 19 -10.84 8.14 8.57
CA ALA A 19 -9.58 8.27 9.30
C ALA A 19 -9.47 7.19 10.38
N GLY A 20 -8.26 6.60 10.53
CA GLY A 20 -8.01 5.59 11.57
C GLY A 20 -6.98 4.56 11.13
N ASP A 21 -6.79 3.54 11.96
CA ASP A 21 -6.01 2.36 11.60
C ASP A 21 -6.68 1.63 10.44
N CYS A 22 -5.94 1.44 9.35
CA CYS A 22 -6.51 0.87 8.12
C CYS A 22 -7.05 -0.55 8.30
N ILE A 23 -6.44 -1.36 9.18
CA ILE A 23 -6.86 -2.74 9.44
C ILE A 23 -8.17 -2.74 10.21
N GLU A 24 -8.29 -1.90 11.24
CA GLU A 24 -9.52 -1.75 12.02
C GLU A 24 -10.66 -1.23 11.16
N VAL A 25 -10.42 -0.16 10.39
CA VAL A 25 -11.40 0.44 9.49
C VAL A 25 -11.86 -0.58 8.45
N MET A 26 -10.94 -1.25 7.77
CA MET A 26 -11.30 -2.28 6.78
C MET A 26 -12.11 -3.42 7.42
N ASN A 27 -11.74 -3.86 8.63
CA ASN A 27 -12.45 -4.95 9.31
C ASN A 27 -13.86 -4.58 9.74
N ALA A 28 -14.15 -3.30 9.95
CA ALA A 28 -15.49 -2.81 10.27
C ALA A 28 -16.43 -2.76 9.04
N LEU A 29 -15.91 -2.74 7.83
CA LEU A 29 -16.69 -2.71 6.60
C LEU A 29 -17.22 -4.10 6.21
N PRO A 30 -18.36 -4.19 5.49
CA PRO A 30 -18.91 -5.45 5.02
C PRO A 30 -17.95 -6.24 4.11
N ALA A 31 -17.88 -7.55 4.28
CA ALA A 31 -17.08 -8.41 3.41
C ALA A 31 -17.65 -8.43 1.97
N GLY A 32 -16.78 -8.59 0.97
CA GLY A 32 -17.18 -8.72 -0.43
C GLY A 32 -17.93 -7.48 -0.97
N SER A 33 -17.61 -6.30 -0.46
CA SER A 33 -18.31 -5.07 -0.79
C SER A 33 -17.57 -4.12 -1.74
N VAL A 34 -16.27 -4.36 -1.97
CA VAL A 34 -15.39 -3.46 -2.71
C VAL A 34 -14.96 -4.09 -4.04
N ASP A 35 -15.09 -3.34 -5.13
CA ASP A 35 -14.69 -3.78 -6.47
C ASP A 35 -13.20 -3.56 -6.74
N LEU A 36 -12.64 -2.48 -6.21
CA LEU A 36 -11.25 -2.09 -6.43
C LEU A 36 -10.64 -1.52 -5.15
N ILE A 37 -9.44 -1.97 -4.83
CA ILE A 37 -8.58 -1.36 -3.82
C ILE A 37 -7.34 -0.80 -4.52
N PHE A 38 -7.00 0.46 -4.21
CA PHE A 38 -5.73 1.07 -4.58
C PHE A 38 -5.01 1.42 -3.29
N ALA A 39 -3.92 0.71 -2.99
CA ALA A 39 -3.23 0.80 -1.72
C ALA A 39 -1.82 1.40 -1.89
N ASP A 40 -1.50 2.37 -1.04
CA ASP A 40 -0.16 2.94 -0.89
C ASP A 40 0.30 2.71 0.57
N PRO A 41 0.74 1.48 0.89
CA PRO A 41 1.11 1.12 2.26
C PRO A 41 2.47 1.69 2.65
N PRO A 42 2.83 1.70 3.94
CA PRO A 42 4.17 2.00 4.41
C PRO A 42 5.23 1.18 3.66
N TYR A 43 6.35 1.83 3.30
CA TYR A 43 7.44 1.17 2.54
C TYR A 43 8.52 0.59 3.43
N ASN A 44 8.47 0.85 4.75
CA ASN A 44 9.51 0.50 5.69
C ASN A 44 10.88 1.04 5.23
N LEU A 45 10.91 2.32 4.93
CA LEU A 45 12.12 3.00 4.46
C LEU A 45 13.13 3.04 5.61
N GLN A 46 14.01 2.05 5.68
CA GLN A 46 15.09 1.99 6.67
C GLN A 46 16.25 2.93 6.27
N LEU A 47 15.96 4.21 6.18
CA LEU A 47 16.97 5.20 5.86
C LEU A 47 17.74 5.57 7.14
N LYS A 48 19.01 5.23 7.15
CA LYS A 48 19.95 5.69 8.18
C LYS A 48 20.41 7.11 7.83
N GLY A 49 19.81 8.13 8.47
CA GLY A 49 20.22 9.52 8.33
C GLY A 49 19.24 10.39 7.56
N GLU A 50 19.52 11.68 7.55
CA GLU A 50 18.73 12.70 6.87
C GLU A 50 18.87 12.57 5.35
N LEU A 51 17.76 12.63 4.64
CA LEU A 51 17.74 12.69 3.18
C LEU A 51 17.66 14.16 2.77
N LEU A 52 18.71 14.63 2.13
CA LEU A 52 18.79 16.00 1.63
C LEU A 52 18.45 16.04 0.14
N ARG A 53 17.68 17.05 -0.27
CA ARG A 53 17.49 17.38 -1.69
C ARG A 53 18.78 17.98 -2.26
N PRO A 54 18.92 18.10 -3.59
CA PRO A 54 20.07 18.71 -4.23
C PRO A 54 20.35 20.16 -3.80
N ASP A 55 19.33 20.85 -3.28
CA ASP A 55 19.43 22.21 -2.71
C ASP A 55 19.74 22.24 -1.22
N ASN A 56 20.15 21.11 -0.62
CA ASN A 56 20.39 20.88 0.79
C ASN A 56 19.17 21.05 1.72
N SER A 57 17.96 21.14 1.19
CA SER A 57 16.76 21.09 2.02
C SER A 57 16.45 19.65 2.47
N LEU A 58 15.96 19.49 3.71
CA LEU A 58 15.51 18.20 4.23
C LEU A 58 14.29 17.68 3.46
N VAL A 59 14.28 16.36 3.22
CA VAL A 59 13.07 15.67 2.75
C VAL A 59 12.27 15.27 3.98
N ASP A 60 11.18 15.98 4.23
CA ASP A 60 10.37 15.87 5.45
C ASP A 60 9.60 14.53 5.58
N ALA A 61 9.47 13.77 4.52
CA ALA A 61 8.62 12.57 4.44
C ALA A 61 9.31 11.25 4.81
N VAL A 62 10.48 11.28 5.47
CA VAL A 62 11.33 10.08 5.64
C VAL A 62 11.32 9.54 7.07
N ASN A 63 10.78 10.28 8.04
CA ASN A 63 10.85 9.97 9.46
C ASN A 63 9.50 9.77 10.13
N ASP A 64 8.44 9.54 9.36
CA ASP A 64 7.13 9.32 9.91
C ASP A 64 7.06 8.01 10.70
N HIS A 65 6.55 8.06 11.92
CA HIS A 65 6.44 6.91 12.81
C HIS A 65 5.66 5.73 12.21
N TRP A 66 4.69 6.02 11.36
CA TRP A 66 3.88 5.00 10.70
C TRP A 66 4.62 4.21 9.62
N ASP A 67 5.75 4.73 9.08
CA ASP A 67 6.61 4.04 8.10
C ASP A 67 7.85 3.38 8.76
N GLN A 68 7.92 3.37 10.09
CA GLN A 68 9.06 2.80 10.82
C GLN A 68 8.63 1.51 11.54
N PHE A 69 9.22 0.40 11.13
CA PHE A 69 9.01 -0.89 11.79
C PHE A 69 10.27 -1.32 12.53
N SER A 70 10.09 -1.88 13.73
CA SER A 70 11.19 -2.34 14.57
C SER A 70 12.00 -3.49 13.96
N SER A 71 11.40 -4.23 13.03
CA SER A 71 12.02 -5.36 12.34
C SER A 71 11.28 -5.70 11.05
N PHE A 72 11.92 -6.48 10.18
CA PHE A 72 11.23 -7.06 9.02
C PHE A 72 10.08 -7.98 9.43
N ALA A 73 10.20 -8.70 10.54
CA ALA A 73 9.11 -9.54 11.04
C ALA A 73 7.87 -8.71 11.44
N ALA A 74 8.07 -7.54 12.06
CA ALA A 74 6.97 -6.63 12.37
C ALA A 74 6.32 -6.07 11.10
N TYR A 75 7.12 -5.70 10.10
CA TYR A 75 6.64 -5.24 8.81
C TYR A 75 5.85 -6.34 8.06
N ASP A 76 6.36 -7.56 8.05
CA ASP A 76 5.69 -8.70 7.42
C ASP A 76 4.36 -9.02 8.12
N ALA A 77 4.33 -8.95 9.46
CA ALA A 77 3.09 -9.14 10.23
C ALA A 77 2.03 -8.07 9.91
N PHE A 78 2.43 -6.79 9.82
CA PHE A 78 1.56 -5.70 9.39
C PHE A 78 1.06 -5.93 7.95
N THR A 79 1.97 -6.25 7.03
CA THR A 79 1.64 -6.50 5.62
C THR A 79 0.63 -7.63 5.49
N LYS A 80 0.84 -8.73 6.21
CA LYS A 80 -0.09 -9.86 6.26
C LYS A 80 -1.47 -9.44 6.76
N ALA A 81 -1.53 -8.65 7.82
CA ALA A 81 -2.78 -8.26 8.44
C ALA A 81 -3.62 -7.35 7.53
N TRP A 82 -3.04 -6.30 6.94
CA TRP A 82 -3.80 -5.41 6.07
C TRP A 82 -4.19 -6.07 4.75
N LEU A 83 -3.34 -6.93 4.17
CA LEU A 83 -3.70 -7.70 2.97
C LEU A 83 -4.85 -8.67 3.24
N ALA A 84 -4.88 -9.31 4.41
CA ALA A 84 -6.00 -10.18 4.79
C ALA A 84 -7.31 -9.39 4.92
N ALA A 85 -7.28 -8.21 5.55
CA ALA A 85 -8.43 -7.33 5.66
C ALA A 85 -8.90 -6.84 4.27
N ALA A 86 -7.98 -6.44 3.40
CA ALA A 86 -8.26 -6.05 2.03
C ALA A 86 -8.91 -7.20 1.22
N LYS A 87 -8.36 -8.41 1.34
CA LYS A 87 -8.91 -9.59 0.66
C LYS A 87 -10.34 -9.89 1.07
N ARG A 88 -10.65 -9.73 2.37
CA ARG A 88 -12.01 -9.91 2.89
C ARG A 88 -13.00 -8.91 2.29
N LEU A 89 -12.55 -7.67 2.05
CA LEU A 89 -13.38 -6.62 1.47
C LEU A 89 -13.66 -6.81 -0.02
N LEU A 90 -12.70 -7.34 -0.76
CA LEU A 90 -12.83 -7.50 -2.20
C LEU A 90 -13.95 -8.47 -2.55
N LYS A 91 -14.74 -8.10 -3.56
CA LYS A 91 -15.65 -8.99 -4.25
C LYS A 91 -14.87 -10.13 -4.93
N PRO A 92 -15.50 -11.28 -5.27
CA PRO A 92 -14.81 -12.40 -5.90
C PRO A 92 -14.07 -12.06 -7.20
N ASN A 93 -14.55 -11.07 -7.93
CA ASN A 93 -13.95 -10.55 -9.18
C ASN A 93 -13.31 -9.16 -8.99
N GLY A 94 -13.14 -8.74 -7.75
CA GLY A 94 -12.48 -7.47 -7.41
C GLY A 94 -10.98 -7.50 -7.65
N ALA A 95 -10.38 -6.33 -7.80
CA ALA A 95 -8.96 -6.16 -8.05
C ALA A 95 -8.29 -5.32 -6.97
N ILE A 96 -6.99 -5.55 -6.77
CA ILE A 96 -6.15 -4.70 -5.91
C ILE A 96 -4.93 -4.22 -6.67
N TRP A 97 -4.63 -2.94 -6.52
CA TRP A 97 -3.38 -2.32 -6.95
C TRP A 97 -2.62 -1.92 -5.71
N VAL A 98 -1.35 -2.26 -5.65
CA VAL A 98 -0.51 -1.93 -4.49
C VAL A 98 0.74 -1.20 -4.98
N ILE A 99 0.95 0.00 -4.45
CA ILE A 99 2.19 0.73 -4.67
C ILE A 99 3.28 0.12 -3.78
N GLY A 100 4.45 -0.06 -4.34
CA GLY A 100 5.63 -0.49 -3.62
C GLY A 100 6.88 0.18 -4.15
N SER A 101 7.94 0.10 -3.39
CA SER A 101 9.28 0.51 -3.81
C SER A 101 10.22 -0.70 -3.81
N TYR A 102 11.43 -0.52 -4.30
CA TYR A 102 12.46 -1.57 -4.25
C TYR A 102 12.82 -2.02 -2.82
N HIS A 103 12.41 -1.26 -1.79
CA HIS A 103 12.61 -1.65 -0.39
C HIS A 103 11.68 -2.74 0.08
N ASN A 104 10.45 -2.78 -0.43
CA ASN A 104 9.39 -3.65 0.10
C ASN A 104 8.72 -4.56 -0.94
N VAL A 105 8.86 -4.27 -2.25
CA VAL A 105 8.08 -4.92 -3.30
C VAL A 105 8.22 -6.45 -3.31
N PHE A 106 9.39 -6.98 -3.01
CA PHE A 106 9.60 -8.43 -2.99
C PHE A 106 8.90 -9.11 -1.80
N ARG A 107 8.91 -8.47 -0.61
CA ARG A 107 8.18 -8.96 0.57
C ARG A 107 6.68 -8.88 0.37
N LEU A 108 6.23 -7.76 -0.16
CA LEU A 108 4.83 -7.54 -0.50
C LEU A 108 4.34 -8.57 -1.52
N GLY A 109 5.10 -8.80 -2.59
CA GLY A 109 4.76 -9.79 -3.61
C GLY A 109 4.68 -11.21 -3.06
N ALA A 110 5.62 -11.60 -2.21
CA ALA A 110 5.60 -12.91 -1.55
C ALA A 110 4.34 -13.05 -0.67
N GLU A 111 3.98 -12.03 0.11
CA GLU A 111 2.82 -12.10 0.99
C GLU A 111 1.49 -12.11 0.21
N LEU A 112 1.40 -11.37 -0.89
CA LEU A 112 0.26 -11.46 -1.81
C LEU A 112 0.05 -12.89 -2.30
N GLN A 113 1.11 -13.57 -2.73
CA GLN A 113 1.04 -14.96 -3.18
C GLN A 113 0.70 -15.92 -2.04
N ASN A 114 1.30 -15.75 -0.85
CA ASN A 114 1.02 -16.56 0.34
C ASN A 114 -0.46 -16.52 0.74
N GLN A 115 -1.11 -15.37 0.56
CA GLN A 115 -2.53 -15.20 0.82
C GLN A 115 -3.42 -15.62 -0.36
N GLY A 116 -2.85 -16.12 -1.44
CA GLY A 116 -3.60 -16.61 -2.60
C GLY A 116 -4.20 -15.50 -3.46
N TYR A 117 -3.57 -14.34 -3.53
CA TYR A 117 -3.83 -13.39 -4.60
C TYR A 117 -3.19 -13.87 -5.89
N TRP A 118 -3.86 -13.63 -6.99
CA TRP A 118 -3.31 -13.88 -8.32
C TRP A 118 -2.65 -12.60 -8.85
N LEU A 119 -1.33 -12.59 -8.95
CA LEU A 119 -0.58 -11.47 -9.51
C LEU A 119 -0.76 -11.47 -11.04
N LEU A 120 -1.44 -10.46 -11.55
CA LEU A 120 -1.70 -10.32 -12.99
C LEU A 120 -0.57 -9.60 -13.70
N ASN A 121 -0.03 -8.54 -13.09
CA ASN A 121 0.99 -7.69 -13.68
C ASN A 121 1.88 -7.07 -12.60
N ASP A 122 3.10 -6.73 -12.98
CA ASP A 122 3.93 -5.72 -12.35
C ASP A 122 3.98 -4.49 -13.26
N VAL A 123 3.82 -3.31 -12.68
CA VAL A 123 3.81 -2.04 -13.41
C VAL A 123 4.89 -1.14 -12.86
N VAL A 124 5.84 -0.75 -13.69
CA VAL A 124 6.91 0.16 -13.31
C VAL A 124 6.51 1.59 -13.60
N TRP A 125 6.37 2.39 -12.54
CA TRP A 125 6.18 3.83 -12.68
C TRP A 125 7.53 4.51 -12.89
N ARG A 126 7.85 4.84 -14.15
CA ARG A 126 9.03 5.62 -14.49
C ARG A 126 8.78 7.10 -14.18
N LYS A 127 9.45 7.62 -13.16
CA LYS A 127 9.34 9.03 -12.76
C LYS A 127 10.13 9.92 -13.71
N SER A 128 9.57 11.09 -14.04
CA SER A 128 10.28 12.15 -14.79
C SER A 128 11.24 12.94 -13.88
N ASN A 129 10.98 12.94 -12.57
CA ASN A 129 11.77 13.60 -11.53
C ASN A 129 12.20 12.60 -10.43
N PRO A 130 12.95 11.55 -10.77
CA PRO A 130 13.36 10.54 -9.80
C PRO A 130 14.29 11.16 -8.75
N MET A 131 14.37 10.51 -7.57
CA MET A 131 15.39 10.84 -6.59
C MET A 131 16.79 10.77 -7.22
N PRO A 132 17.72 11.65 -6.84
CA PRO A 132 19.07 11.66 -7.40
C PRO A 132 19.74 10.29 -7.31
N ASN A 133 20.34 9.89 -8.42
CA ASN A 133 21.08 8.64 -8.49
C ASN A 133 22.39 8.76 -7.71
N PHE A 134 22.38 8.37 -6.44
CA PHE A 134 23.52 8.48 -5.56
C PHE A 134 24.69 7.62 -6.08
N LYS A 135 25.72 8.28 -6.62
CA LYS A 135 26.95 7.64 -7.15
C LYS A 135 26.69 6.61 -8.27
N GLY A 136 25.68 6.82 -9.08
CA GLY A 136 25.40 5.94 -10.21
C GLY A 136 24.86 4.54 -9.87
N LYS A 137 24.39 4.33 -8.63
CA LYS A 137 23.98 3.01 -8.15
C LYS A 137 22.48 2.74 -8.25
N ARG A 138 21.67 3.75 -8.55
CA ARG A 138 20.21 3.62 -8.63
C ARG A 138 19.71 3.92 -10.03
N LEU A 139 18.69 3.21 -10.46
CA LEU A 139 17.97 3.48 -11.70
C LEU A 139 16.90 4.56 -11.48
N THR A 140 16.42 5.17 -12.57
CA THR A 140 15.48 6.31 -12.55
C THR A 140 14.04 5.93 -12.21
N ASN A 141 13.77 4.68 -11.96
CA ASN A 141 12.43 4.15 -11.68
C ASN A 141 12.18 3.85 -10.19
N ALA A 142 13.04 4.35 -9.33
CA ALA A 142 12.90 4.15 -7.90
C ALA A 142 12.25 5.37 -7.23
#